data_10a3d91296e9150398237655a690aeed
#
_entry.id   10a3d91296e9150398237655a690aeed
#
_cell.length_a   1.000
_cell.length_b   1.000
_cell.length_c   1.000
_cell.angle_alpha   90.00
_cell.angle_beta   90.00
_cell.angle_gamma   90.00
#
_symmetry.space_group_name_H-M   'P 1'
#
loop_
_entity.id
_entity.type
_entity.pdbx_description
1 polymer ?
#
loop_
_entity_poly.entity_id
_entity_poly.type
_entity_poly.pdbx_seq_one_letter_code
_entity_poly.pdbx_strand_id
1 'polypeptide(L)'
;LRAAKQIRKKLGQPATAAFVFAGGEFLAGLEEFCEILRVDGHIRDVAGCVAAGQIRDGEEFGGAEGFSLLAMTGGVSEPVGGDAAKVVPAGADGAVWIQSGIDPDFDARLADWDRRFPGVPLAGGVTGRARDGGPCVFLNGQRVEVVTIAAAGGLELVPSAAQGCRPIGEPLTVTRADSNILYSLGGQPAYRVLERAFESLSDAEKSHAKGNLFAGLAGNEYAEEFGSGDFLIKNIIGADPDSGAVVIGGLPRVGQTLQYQIRSRESALADLGRAFKPAAKAKKRAVAALLFSCVGRGENFFGVESPDASQLRSALGRKPVAGFFSAAEIAPVGGTTALHGYTAVAAVFAVKGGAVGSAK
;
A
#
# COMPACT_ATOMS: atom_id res chain seq x y z
N LEU A 1 -20.87 -16.72 12.56
CA LEU A 1 -22.10 -16.32 13.27
C LEU A 1 -21.83 -15.42 14.49
N ARG A 2 -20.93 -15.84 15.43
CA ARG A 2 -20.64 -15.01 16.64
C ARG A 2 -20.12 -13.61 16.29
N ALA A 3 -19.19 -13.49 15.36
CA ALA A 3 -18.64 -12.22 14.91
C ALA A 3 -19.71 -11.35 14.23
N ALA A 4 -20.55 -11.91 13.36
CA ALA A 4 -21.64 -11.21 12.70
C ALA A 4 -22.62 -10.58 13.72
N LYS A 5 -23.04 -11.34 14.74
CA LYS A 5 -23.89 -10.85 15.83
C LYS A 5 -23.21 -9.76 16.67
N GLN A 6 -21.91 -9.86 16.91
CA GLN A 6 -21.14 -8.83 17.63
C GLN A 6 -21.07 -7.52 16.83
N ILE A 7 -20.80 -7.60 15.50
CA ILE A 7 -20.76 -6.44 14.61
C ILE A 7 -22.12 -5.75 14.61
N ARG A 8 -23.19 -6.48 14.35
CA ARG A 8 -24.56 -5.95 14.39
C ARG A 8 -24.87 -5.21 15.69
N LYS A 9 -24.56 -5.83 16.83
CA LYS A 9 -24.75 -5.22 18.16
C LYS A 9 -23.92 -3.93 18.32
N LYS A 10 -22.68 -3.93 17.85
CA LYS A 10 -21.75 -2.81 18.00
C LYS A 10 -22.12 -1.62 17.12
N LEU A 11 -22.59 -1.87 15.91
CA LEU A 11 -22.98 -0.83 14.96
C LEU A 11 -24.37 -0.24 15.25
N GLY A 12 -25.32 -1.02 15.75
CA GLY A 12 -26.69 -0.60 16.05
C GLY A 12 -27.54 -0.27 14.81
N GLN A 13 -26.96 -0.28 13.61
CA GLN A 13 -27.59 -0.01 12.32
C GLN A 13 -26.91 -0.85 11.21
N PRO A 14 -27.56 -1.06 10.05
CA PRO A 14 -26.95 -1.78 8.93
C PRO A 14 -25.67 -1.10 8.43
N ALA A 15 -24.65 -1.90 8.07
CA ALA A 15 -23.46 -1.41 7.41
C ALA A 15 -23.67 -1.32 5.89
N THR A 16 -23.14 -0.28 5.28
CA THR A 16 -23.13 -0.09 3.82
C THR A 16 -22.15 -1.09 3.18
N ALA A 17 -20.94 -1.20 3.75
CA ALA A 17 -19.92 -2.12 3.27
C ALA A 17 -19.03 -2.59 4.41
N ALA A 18 -18.42 -3.75 4.26
CA ALA A 18 -17.34 -4.22 5.11
C ALA A 18 -16.13 -4.61 4.26
N PHE A 19 -14.95 -4.18 4.73
CA PHE A 19 -13.67 -4.68 4.30
C PHE A 19 -13.31 -5.90 5.16
N VAL A 20 -13.04 -7.03 4.52
CA VAL A 20 -12.73 -8.29 5.21
C VAL A 20 -11.42 -8.86 4.68
N PHE A 21 -10.51 -9.14 5.59
CA PHE A 21 -9.21 -9.74 5.29
C PHE A 21 -9.11 -11.06 6.06
N ALA A 22 -9.06 -12.18 5.35
CA ALA A 22 -9.18 -13.52 5.91
C ALA A 22 -7.96 -14.38 5.62
N GLY A 23 -7.71 -15.38 6.44
CA GLY A 23 -6.69 -16.38 6.21
C GLY A 23 -7.09 -17.42 5.16
N GLY A 24 -6.12 -18.21 4.70
CA GLY A 24 -6.29 -19.15 3.58
C GLY A 24 -7.41 -20.18 3.75
N GLU A 25 -7.76 -20.57 4.99
CA GLU A 25 -8.82 -21.53 5.27
C GLU A 25 -10.23 -21.03 4.88
N PHE A 26 -10.43 -19.71 4.84
CA PHE A 26 -11.72 -19.14 4.46
C PHE A 26 -12.05 -19.27 2.98
N LEU A 27 -11.07 -19.59 2.14
CA LEU A 27 -11.28 -19.68 0.70
C LEU A 27 -12.28 -20.79 0.30
N ALA A 28 -12.26 -21.91 1.02
CA ALA A 28 -13.15 -23.05 0.74
C ALA A 28 -14.61 -22.80 1.12
N GLY A 29 -14.87 -21.95 2.13
CA GLY A 29 -16.22 -21.61 2.60
C GLY A 29 -16.58 -20.13 2.41
N LEU A 30 -15.96 -19.48 1.42
CA LEU A 30 -16.03 -18.02 1.25
C LEU A 30 -17.45 -17.50 1.05
N GLU A 31 -18.26 -18.19 0.25
CA GLU A 31 -19.64 -17.83 -0.05
C GLU A 31 -20.50 -17.86 1.21
N GLU A 32 -20.47 -18.96 1.97
CA GLU A 32 -21.20 -19.11 3.23
C GLU A 32 -20.72 -18.08 4.28
N PHE A 33 -19.41 -17.86 4.36
CA PHE A 33 -18.83 -16.88 5.26
C PHE A 33 -19.35 -15.45 4.97
N CYS A 34 -19.35 -15.03 3.71
CA CYS A 34 -19.87 -13.73 3.31
C CYS A 34 -21.40 -13.64 3.53
N GLU A 35 -22.14 -14.72 3.24
CA GLU A 35 -23.59 -14.75 3.48
C GLU A 35 -23.93 -14.56 4.97
N ILE A 36 -23.23 -15.22 5.89
CA ILE A 36 -23.37 -15.01 7.34
C ILE A 36 -23.10 -13.55 7.73
N LEU A 37 -22.08 -12.92 7.16
CA LEU A 37 -21.78 -11.52 7.44
C LEU A 37 -22.87 -10.60 6.92
N ARG A 38 -23.41 -10.86 5.73
CA ARG A 38 -24.46 -10.04 5.11
C ARG A 38 -25.77 -10.17 5.86
N VAL A 39 -26.22 -11.39 6.13
CA VAL A 39 -27.53 -11.66 6.73
C VAL A 39 -27.50 -11.40 8.24
N ASP A 40 -26.68 -12.12 8.99
CA ASP A 40 -26.63 -12.01 10.46
C ASP A 40 -25.92 -10.76 10.94
N GLY A 41 -24.94 -10.27 10.18
CA GLY A 41 -24.18 -9.05 10.48
C GLY A 41 -24.91 -7.78 10.07
N HIS A 42 -25.96 -7.85 9.25
CA HIS A 42 -26.62 -6.72 8.62
C HIS A 42 -25.66 -5.84 7.82
N ILE A 43 -24.82 -6.47 7.00
CA ILE A 43 -23.87 -5.81 6.11
C ILE A 43 -24.37 -5.96 4.69
N ARG A 44 -24.55 -4.84 3.96
CA ARG A 44 -25.07 -4.90 2.58
C ARG A 44 -24.08 -5.56 1.65
N ASP A 45 -22.82 -5.09 1.67
CA ASP A 45 -21.76 -5.58 0.80
C ASP A 45 -20.52 -5.99 1.61
N VAL A 46 -19.96 -7.14 1.27
CA VAL A 46 -18.73 -7.67 1.87
C VAL A 46 -17.67 -7.79 0.79
N ALA A 47 -16.59 -7.03 0.91
CA ALA A 47 -15.49 -7.01 -0.03
C ALA A 47 -14.16 -7.19 0.70
N GLY A 48 -13.20 -7.85 0.07
CA GLY A 48 -11.89 -8.05 0.67
C GLY A 48 -11.04 -9.08 -0.02
N CYS A 49 -10.15 -9.69 0.74
CA CYS A 49 -9.28 -10.72 0.20
C CYS A 49 -8.89 -11.79 1.23
N VAL A 50 -8.45 -12.91 0.69
CA VAL A 50 -7.68 -13.91 1.44
C VAL A 50 -6.20 -13.59 1.30
N ALA A 51 -5.48 -13.48 2.41
CA ALA A 51 -4.08 -13.04 2.46
C ALA A 51 -3.24 -13.87 3.44
N ALA A 52 -1.92 -13.72 3.36
CA ALA A 52 -0.96 -14.45 4.19
C ALA A 52 -1.02 -14.06 5.68
N GLY A 53 -1.57 -12.91 6.00
CA GLY A 53 -1.77 -12.43 7.35
C GLY A 53 -2.72 -11.24 7.38
N GLN A 54 -3.24 -10.94 8.56
CA GLN A 54 -4.26 -9.92 8.79
C GLN A 54 -3.77 -8.87 9.78
N ILE A 55 -4.35 -7.68 9.71
CA ILE A 55 -4.04 -6.55 10.58
C ILE A 55 -5.33 -6.06 11.23
N ARG A 56 -5.30 -5.81 12.54
CA ARG A 56 -6.45 -5.31 13.30
C ARG A 56 -6.01 -4.47 14.49
N ASP A 57 -6.49 -3.26 14.56
CA ASP A 57 -6.42 -2.38 15.74
C ASP A 57 -5.04 -2.23 16.43
N GLY A 58 -3.96 -2.29 15.64
CA GLY A 58 -2.59 -2.16 16.15
C GLY A 58 -1.85 -3.48 16.33
N GLU A 59 -2.44 -4.58 15.90
CA GLU A 59 -1.87 -5.93 15.94
C GLU A 59 -1.76 -6.52 14.53
N GLU A 60 -0.70 -7.28 14.29
CA GLU A 60 -0.41 -8.00 13.05
C GLU A 60 -0.43 -9.50 13.32
N PHE A 61 -1.19 -10.23 12.54
CA PHE A 61 -1.38 -11.68 12.70
C PHE A 61 -0.90 -12.40 11.44
N GLY A 62 0.00 -13.35 11.59
CA GLY A 62 0.32 -14.31 10.53
C GLY A 62 -0.58 -15.54 10.61
N GLY A 63 -0.74 -16.24 9.49
CA GLY A 63 -1.36 -17.55 9.46
C GLY A 63 -2.62 -17.67 8.60
N ALA A 64 -3.06 -18.94 8.46
CA ALA A 64 -4.20 -19.30 7.62
C ALA A 64 -5.55 -19.09 8.29
N GLU A 65 -5.58 -19.04 9.63
CA GLU A 65 -6.77 -18.95 10.45
C GLU A 65 -7.14 -17.50 10.80
N GLY A 66 -8.42 -17.24 10.97
CA GLY A 66 -8.91 -15.95 11.44
C GLY A 66 -9.16 -14.94 10.34
N PHE A 67 -9.74 -13.81 10.74
CA PHE A 67 -9.98 -12.66 9.86
C PHE A 67 -10.01 -11.35 10.64
N SER A 68 -9.74 -10.26 9.94
CA SER A 68 -10.02 -8.89 10.41
C SER A 68 -11.14 -8.28 9.57
N LEU A 69 -11.94 -7.40 10.19
CA LEU A 69 -13.07 -6.78 9.54
C LEU A 69 -13.24 -5.33 9.97
N LEU A 70 -13.45 -4.46 8.98
CA LEU A 70 -13.86 -3.06 9.16
C LEU A 70 -15.20 -2.84 8.48
N ALA A 71 -16.26 -2.61 9.25
CA ALA A 71 -17.59 -2.28 8.72
C ALA A 71 -17.85 -0.78 8.74
N MET A 72 -18.39 -0.26 7.65
CA MET A 72 -18.73 1.15 7.44
C MET A 72 -20.25 1.32 7.29
N THR A 73 -20.86 2.20 8.09
CA THR A 73 -22.31 2.50 8.04
C THR A 73 -22.64 3.61 7.04
N GLY A 74 -21.65 4.13 6.33
CA GLY A 74 -21.77 5.18 5.32
C GLY A 74 -20.39 5.71 4.96
N GLY A 75 -20.34 6.72 4.11
CA GLY A 75 -19.10 7.38 3.72
C GLY A 75 -18.23 6.61 2.71
N VAL A 76 -18.73 5.48 2.20
CA VAL A 76 -18.11 4.70 1.13
C VAL A 76 -19.14 4.33 0.06
N SER A 77 -18.67 4.20 -1.18
CA SER A 77 -19.49 3.70 -2.29
C SER A 77 -19.81 2.21 -2.14
N GLU A 78 -20.70 1.72 -2.98
CA GLU A 78 -20.82 0.29 -3.20
C GLU A 78 -19.49 -0.27 -3.72
N PRO A 79 -19.01 -1.43 -3.19
CA PRO A 79 -17.85 -2.10 -3.75
C PRO A 79 -18.15 -2.57 -5.16
N VAL A 80 -17.16 -2.44 -6.04
CA VAL A 80 -17.30 -2.91 -7.42
C VAL A 80 -16.17 -3.84 -7.78
N GLY A 81 -16.54 -4.99 -8.33
CA GLY A 81 -15.61 -5.93 -8.95
C GLY A 81 -15.29 -5.53 -10.40
N GLY A 82 -14.02 -5.68 -10.81
CA GLY A 82 -13.58 -5.38 -12.17
C GLY A 82 -12.87 -4.03 -12.31
N ASP A 83 -12.92 -3.47 -13.52
CA ASP A 83 -12.17 -2.25 -13.88
C ASP A 83 -12.60 -1.04 -13.01
N ALA A 84 -11.69 -0.62 -12.13
CA ALA A 84 -11.89 0.48 -11.20
C ALA A 84 -12.31 1.79 -11.89
N ALA A 85 -11.82 2.01 -13.10
CA ALA A 85 -12.06 3.22 -13.86
C ALA A 85 -13.53 3.43 -14.29
N LYS A 86 -14.35 2.38 -14.25
CA LYS A 86 -15.76 2.47 -14.68
C LYS A 86 -16.74 2.83 -13.56
N VAL A 87 -16.28 2.88 -12.32
CA VAL A 87 -17.20 2.75 -11.17
C VAL A 87 -16.93 3.72 -10.01
N VAL A 88 -16.03 4.66 -10.16
CA VAL A 88 -15.83 5.68 -9.14
C VAL A 88 -16.95 6.72 -9.26
N PRO A 89 -17.77 6.93 -8.21
CA PRO A 89 -18.84 7.93 -8.25
C PRO A 89 -18.27 9.32 -8.52
N ALA A 90 -19.02 10.14 -9.26
CA ALA A 90 -18.69 11.55 -9.42
C ALA A 90 -18.56 12.21 -8.02
N GLY A 91 -17.46 12.92 -7.78
CA GLY A 91 -17.17 13.57 -6.50
C GLY A 91 -16.63 12.65 -5.41
N ALA A 92 -16.10 11.47 -5.77
CA ALA A 92 -15.29 10.66 -4.86
C ALA A 92 -13.97 11.38 -4.50
N ASP A 93 -13.57 11.26 -3.24
CA ASP A 93 -12.39 11.92 -2.68
C ASP A 93 -11.31 10.93 -2.27
N GLY A 94 -11.18 9.91 -3.05
CA GLY A 94 -10.22 8.83 -2.92
C GLY A 94 -10.85 7.47 -3.11
N ALA A 95 -10.03 6.46 -3.39
CA ALA A 95 -10.49 5.09 -3.49
C ALA A 95 -9.47 4.10 -2.91
N VAL A 96 -10.01 2.94 -2.54
CA VAL A 96 -9.23 1.77 -2.13
C VAL A 96 -9.35 0.72 -3.22
N TRP A 97 -8.20 0.15 -3.62
CA TRP A 97 -8.11 -0.90 -4.60
C TRP A 97 -7.45 -2.14 -4.00
N ILE A 98 -8.14 -3.26 -4.02
CA ILE A 98 -7.62 -4.56 -3.58
C ILE A 98 -7.59 -5.47 -4.81
N GLN A 99 -6.41 -5.99 -5.15
CA GLN A 99 -6.22 -6.81 -6.36
C GLN A 99 -5.53 -8.14 -6.06
N SER A 100 -5.86 -9.15 -6.86
CA SER A 100 -5.24 -10.47 -6.82
C SER A 100 -4.15 -10.62 -7.88
N GLY A 101 -2.90 -10.67 -7.44
CA GLY A 101 -1.74 -10.76 -8.32
C GLY A 101 -1.44 -9.47 -9.09
N ILE A 102 -0.26 -9.43 -9.67
CA ILE A 102 0.21 -8.35 -10.55
C ILE A 102 0.18 -8.89 -11.97
N ASP A 103 -0.48 -8.18 -12.86
CA ASP A 103 -0.51 -8.48 -14.29
C ASP A 103 0.32 -7.47 -15.09
N PRO A 104 0.66 -7.75 -16.36
CA PRO A 104 1.51 -6.88 -17.18
C PRO A 104 0.98 -5.45 -17.37
N ASP A 105 -0.34 -5.27 -17.31
CA ASP A 105 -0.99 -3.97 -17.54
C ASP A 105 -1.19 -3.17 -16.24
N PHE A 106 -0.66 -3.64 -15.11
CA PHE A 106 -0.90 -3.03 -13.81
C PHE A 106 -0.50 -1.55 -13.76
N ASP A 107 0.73 -1.23 -14.16
CA ASP A 107 1.23 0.15 -14.17
C ASP A 107 0.44 1.04 -15.15
N ALA A 108 0.01 0.49 -16.29
CA ALA A 108 -0.83 1.20 -17.24
C ALA A 108 -2.21 1.55 -16.66
N ARG A 109 -2.79 0.67 -15.85
CA ARG A 109 -4.06 0.93 -15.16
C ARG A 109 -3.92 1.97 -14.04
N LEU A 110 -2.79 2.01 -13.31
CA LEU A 110 -2.52 3.07 -12.35
C LEU A 110 -2.37 4.43 -13.04
N ALA A 111 -1.66 4.48 -14.17
CA ALA A 111 -1.55 5.68 -14.97
C ALA A 111 -2.90 6.13 -15.57
N ASP A 112 -3.76 5.17 -15.96
CA ASP A 112 -5.12 5.45 -16.41
C ASP A 112 -5.99 6.04 -15.30
N TRP A 113 -5.83 5.54 -14.05
CA TRP A 113 -6.47 6.12 -12.88
C TRP A 113 -6.13 7.61 -12.72
N ASP A 114 -4.85 7.95 -12.66
CA ASP A 114 -4.40 9.33 -12.46
C ASP A 114 -4.89 10.28 -13.57
N ARG A 115 -4.96 9.78 -14.82
CA ARG A 115 -5.48 10.53 -15.96
C ARG A 115 -6.99 10.78 -15.88
N ARG A 116 -7.76 9.80 -15.44
CA ARG A 116 -9.24 9.88 -15.36
C ARG A 116 -9.73 10.61 -14.12
N PHE A 117 -8.99 10.48 -13.02
CA PHE A 117 -9.36 11.02 -11.72
C PHE A 117 -8.25 11.90 -11.15
N PRO A 118 -7.90 13.01 -11.83
CA PRO A 118 -6.81 13.87 -11.39
C PRO A 118 -7.06 14.39 -9.97
N GLY A 119 -6.08 14.17 -9.08
CA GLY A 119 -6.16 14.59 -7.67
C GLY A 119 -7.01 13.69 -6.76
N VAL A 120 -7.60 12.61 -7.26
CA VAL A 120 -8.31 11.61 -6.45
C VAL A 120 -7.31 10.53 -6.02
N PRO A 121 -6.89 10.47 -4.75
CA PRO A 121 -5.88 9.52 -4.32
C PRO A 121 -6.39 8.08 -4.37
N LEU A 122 -5.52 7.18 -4.83
CA LEU A 122 -5.74 5.74 -4.80
C LEU A 122 -4.77 5.11 -3.81
N ALA A 123 -5.28 4.27 -2.92
CA ALA A 123 -4.47 3.46 -2.02
C ALA A 123 -4.95 2.02 -2.03
N GLY A 124 -4.09 1.07 -1.71
CA GLY A 124 -4.51 -0.31 -1.69
C GLY A 124 -3.39 -1.31 -1.53
N GLY A 125 -3.73 -2.57 -1.80
CA GLY A 125 -2.80 -3.67 -1.71
C GLY A 125 -3.11 -4.79 -2.69
N VAL A 126 -2.06 -5.48 -3.08
CA VAL A 126 -2.12 -6.64 -3.96
C VAL A 126 -1.92 -7.89 -3.11
N THR A 127 -2.85 -8.83 -3.17
CA THR A 127 -2.67 -10.16 -2.56
C THR A 127 -2.06 -11.13 -3.58
N GLY A 128 -1.56 -12.28 -3.11
CA GLY A 128 -1.16 -13.38 -3.98
C GLY A 128 -2.36 -14.00 -4.71
N ARG A 129 -2.09 -15.03 -5.49
CA ARG A 129 -3.11 -15.92 -6.05
C ARG A 129 -3.26 -17.17 -5.20
N ALA A 130 -4.43 -17.77 -5.25
CA ALA A 130 -4.69 -19.03 -4.59
C ALA A 130 -3.90 -20.19 -5.26
N ARG A 131 -3.81 -21.33 -4.59
CA ARG A 131 -3.09 -22.51 -5.11
C ARG A 131 -3.67 -23.04 -6.43
N ASP A 132 -4.95 -22.81 -6.67
CA ASP A 132 -5.65 -23.16 -7.92
C ASP A 132 -5.42 -22.13 -9.06
N GLY A 133 -4.58 -21.12 -8.81
CA GLY A 133 -4.28 -20.01 -9.73
C GLY A 133 -5.36 -18.93 -9.78
N GLY A 134 -6.49 -19.15 -9.14
CA GLY A 134 -7.60 -18.18 -9.13
C GLY A 134 -7.37 -16.99 -8.19
N PRO A 135 -8.24 -15.97 -8.29
CA PRO A 135 -8.12 -14.76 -7.47
C PRO A 135 -8.40 -15.05 -5.99
N CYS A 136 -7.67 -14.32 -5.12
CA CYS A 136 -7.88 -14.29 -3.67
C CYS A 136 -8.75 -13.10 -3.20
N VAL A 137 -9.08 -12.18 -4.08
CA VAL A 137 -10.01 -11.07 -3.82
C VAL A 137 -11.44 -11.52 -4.02
N PHE A 138 -12.36 -10.98 -3.26
CA PHE A 138 -13.78 -11.35 -3.33
C PHE A 138 -14.73 -10.17 -3.11
N LEU A 139 -15.91 -10.31 -3.69
CA LEU A 139 -17.06 -9.44 -3.50
C LEU A 139 -18.29 -10.32 -3.25
N ASN A 140 -18.91 -10.17 -2.06
CA ASN A 140 -20.12 -10.91 -1.65
C ASN A 140 -20.00 -12.44 -1.80
N GLY A 141 -18.79 -12.99 -1.52
CA GLY A 141 -18.50 -14.42 -1.62
C GLY A 141 -18.00 -14.88 -2.99
N GLN A 142 -18.15 -14.09 -4.04
CA GLN A 142 -17.64 -14.40 -5.36
C GLN A 142 -16.19 -13.92 -5.52
N ARG A 143 -15.33 -14.78 -6.05
CA ARG A 143 -13.92 -14.46 -6.32
C ARG A 143 -13.84 -13.57 -7.56
N VAL A 144 -13.10 -12.46 -7.45
CA VAL A 144 -12.90 -11.43 -8.49
C VAL A 144 -11.43 -11.01 -8.54
N GLU A 145 -10.97 -10.50 -9.68
CA GLU A 145 -9.57 -10.06 -9.82
C GLU A 145 -9.27 -8.80 -9.00
N VAL A 146 -10.23 -7.90 -8.93
CA VAL A 146 -10.08 -6.61 -8.24
C VAL A 146 -11.40 -6.16 -7.63
N VAL A 147 -11.30 -5.47 -6.49
CA VAL A 147 -12.39 -4.71 -5.88
C VAL A 147 -11.95 -3.27 -5.67
N THR A 148 -12.82 -2.34 -6.03
CA THR A 148 -12.65 -0.89 -5.78
C THR A 148 -13.78 -0.39 -4.90
N ILE A 149 -13.44 0.42 -3.89
CA ILE A 149 -14.37 1.09 -3.00
C ILE A 149 -13.93 2.54 -2.87
N ALA A 150 -14.79 3.49 -3.21
CA ALA A 150 -14.47 4.91 -3.14
C ALA A 150 -14.90 5.52 -1.79
N ALA A 151 -14.13 6.48 -1.29
CA ALA A 151 -14.56 7.39 -0.24
C ALA A 151 -15.59 8.36 -0.81
N ALA A 152 -16.75 8.47 -0.17
CA ALA A 152 -17.92 9.21 -0.62
C ALA A 152 -18.66 9.84 0.59
N GLY A 153 -19.80 10.51 0.36
CA GLY A 153 -20.66 10.96 1.44
C GLY A 153 -20.01 11.87 2.48
N GLY A 154 -19.05 12.71 2.06
CA GLY A 154 -18.33 13.62 2.96
C GLY A 154 -17.06 13.04 3.59
N LEU A 155 -16.68 11.82 3.25
CA LEU A 155 -15.36 11.27 3.58
C LEU A 155 -14.36 11.50 2.43
N GLU A 156 -13.13 11.77 2.80
CA GLU A 156 -11.94 11.76 1.94
C GLU A 156 -11.02 10.61 2.33
N LEU A 157 -10.17 10.18 1.42
CA LEU A 157 -9.09 9.23 1.69
C LEU A 157 -7.78 9.99 1.86
N VAL A 158 -7.10 9.76 2.99
CA VAL A 158 -5.77 10.30 3.27
C VAL A 158 -4.75 9.16 3.24
N PRO A 159 -4.05 8.94 2.12
CA PRO A 159 -3.02 7.91 2.02
C PRO A 159 -1.73 8.32 2.71
N SER A 160 -0.98 7.32 3.16
CA SER A 160 0.37 7.47 3.70
C SER A 160 1.18 6.24 3.35
N ALA A 161 2.42 6.40 2.88
CA ALA A 161 3.29 5.29 2.48
C ALA A 161 4.63 5.34 3.21
N ALA A 162 4.96 4.28 3.95
CA ALA A 162 6.23 4.08 4.62
C ALA A 162 7.07 3.07 3.84
N GLN A 163 8.01 3.57 3.05
CA GLN A 163 8.83 2.74 2.14
C GLN A 163 9.97 2.01 2.86
N GLY A 164 10.39 2.54 4.01
CA GLY A 164 11.41 1.90 4.83
C GLY A 164 12.82 1.95 4.27
N CYS A 165 13.05 2.74 3.25
CA CYS A 165 14.34 2.94 2.61
C CYS A 165 14.90 4.33 2.91
N ARG A 166 16.22 4.42 2.92
CA ARG A 166 16.99 5.65 3.06
C ARG A 166 17.82 5.90 1.81
N PRO A 167 17.82 7.13 1.25
CA PRO A 167 18.72 7.49 0.17
C PRO A 167 20.20 7.32 0.54
N ILE A 168 21.01 6.87 -0.41
CA ILE A 168 22.49 6.78 -0.32
C ILE A 168 23.13 7.36 -1.57
N GLY A 169 24.31 7.96 -1.41
CA GLY A 169 24.93 8.72 -2.49
C GLY A 169 24.09 9.95 -2.88
N GLU A 170 24.34 10.48 -4.05
CA GLU A 170 23.69 11.67 -4.59
C GLU A 170 22.57 11.31 -5.57
N PRO A 171 21.49 12.12 -5.68
CA PRO A 171 20.51 11.99 -6.74
C PRO A 171 21.16 12.40 -8.07
N LEU A 172 21.02 11.56 -9.10
CA LEU A 172 21.60 11.80 -10.41
C LEU A 172 20.56 11.56 -11.52
N THR A 173 20.66 12.34 -12.59
CA THR A 173 19.81 12.15 -13.77
C THR A 173 20.22 10.89 -14.54
N VAL A 174 19.25 10.09 -14.94
CA VAL A 174 19.42 8.98 -15.89
C VAL A 174 19.79 9.56 -17.25
N THR A 175 21.03 9.34 -17.69
CA THR A 175 21.52 9.87 -18.96
C THR A 175 21.50 8.83 -20.10
N ARG A 176 21.46 7.55 -19.77
CA ARG A 176 21.25 6.45 -20.73
C ARG A 176 20.60 5.25 -20.05
N ALA A 177 19.49 4.81 -20.62
CA ALA A 177 18.76 3.60 -20.21
C ALA A 177 18.13 2.94 -21.45
N ASP A 178 17.89 1.63 -21.36
CA ASP A 178 17.11 0.86 -22.32
C ASP A 178 16.30 -0.19 -21.56
N SER A 179 14.99 -0.15 -21.74
CA SER A 179 14.07 -1.00 -20.98
C SER A 179 14.32 -0.84 -19.48
N ASN A 180 14.68 -1.92 -18.79
CA ASN A 180 14.99 -1.94 -17.35
C ASN A 180 16.50 -1.88 -17.03
N ILE A 181 17.33 -1.57 -18.03
CA ILE A 181 18.78 -1.49 -17.89
C ILE A 181 19.24 -0.03 -17.82
N LEU A 182 19.90 0.31 -16.72
CA LEU A 182 20.59 1.58 -16.52
C LEU A 182 22.03 1.49 -17.01
N TYR A 183 22.43 2.27 -17.97
CA TYR A 183 23.82 2.35 -18.45
C TYR A 183 24.57 3.50 -17.83
N SER A 184 23.94 4.69 -17.70
CA SER A 184 24.64 5.83 -17.11
C SER A 184 23.70 6.76 -16.30
N LEU A 185 24.28 7.31 -15.23
CA LEU A 185 23.70 8.27 -14.31
C LEU A 185 24.64 9.47 -14.23
N GLY A 186 24.16 10.69 -14.52
CA GLY A 186 24.98 11.89 -14.55
C GLY A 186 26.18 11.78 -15.50
N GLY A 187 26.05 11.05 -16.61
CA GLY A 187 27.12 10.80 -17.57
C GLY A 187 28.17 9.74 -17.13
N GLN A 188 28.00 9.11 -15.96
CA GLN A 188 28.90 8.09 -15.42
C GLN A 188 28.26 6.70 -15.52
N PRO A 189 29.06 5.59 -15.66
CA PRO A 189 28.50 4.25 -15.64
C PRO A 189 27.67 4.01 -14.39
N ALA A 190 26.45 3.46 -14.54
CA ALA A 190 25.50 3.27 -13.43
C ALA A 190 26.08 2.39 -12.32
N TYR A 191 26.86 1.37 -12.69
CA TYR A 191 27.57 0.51 -11.72
C TYR A 191 28.57 1.30 -10.86
N ARG A 192 29.34 2.22 -11.45
CA ARG A 192 30.31 3.05 -10.71
C ARG A 192 29.63 3.99 -9.71
N VAL A 193 28.45 4.48 -10.06
CA VAL A 193 27.63 5.27 -9.13
C VAL A 193 27.12 4.40 -7.98
N LEU A 194 26.67 3.17 -8.28
CA LEU A 194 26.23 2.20 -7.25
C LEU A 194 27.38 1.83 -6.31
N GLU A 195 28.55 1.53 -6.87
CA GLU A 195 29.76 1.18 -6.11
C GLU A 195 30.13 2.29 -5.12
N ARG A 196 30.19 3.56 -5.56
CA ARG A 196 30.46 4.70 -4.68
C ARG A 196 29.37 4.89 -3.61
N ALA A 197 28.11 4.72 -3.98
CA ALA A 197 27.02 4.78 -3.00
C ALA A 197 27.16 3.69 -1.94
N PHE A 198 27.57 2.46 -2.34
CA PHE A 198 27.88 1.38 -1.42
C PHE A 198 29.13 1.67 -0.56
N GLU A 199 30.17 2.22 -1.13
CA GLU A 199 31.41 2.57 -0.39
C GLU A 199 31.16 3.64 0.69
N SER A 200 30.18 4.51 0.50
CA SER A 200 29.80 5.54 1.47
C SER A 200 29.08 4.98 2.71
N LEU A 201 28.67 3.71 2.70
CA LEU A 201 28.01 3.06 3.83
C LEU A 201 29.00 2.74 4.96
N SER A 202 28.51 2.75 6.19
CA SER A 202 29.27 2.20 7.33
C SER A 202 29.49 0.70 7.20
N ASP A 203 30.48 0.16 7.92
CA ASP A 203 30.78 -1.29 7.88
C ASP A 203 29.57 -2.14 8.33
N ALA A 204 28.81 -1.64 9.29
CA ALA A 204 27.57 -2.28 9.74
C ALA A 204 26.54 -2.33 8.61
N GLU A 205 26.34 -1.24 7.87
CA GLU A 205 25.40 -1.19 6.74
C GLU A 205 25.87 -2.05 5.57
N LYS A 206 27.18 -2.04 5.26
CA LYS A 206 27.76 -2.90 4.22
C LYS A 206 27.52 -4.39 4.48
N SER A 207 27.60 -4.82 5.74
CA SER A 207 27.32 -6.21 6.13
C SER A 207 25.90 -6.66 5.83
N HIS A 208 24.95 -5.73 5.79
CA HIS A 208 23.52 -5.99 5.55
C HIS A 208 23.05 -5.53 4.16
N ALA A 209 23.92 -4.94 3.35
CA ALA A 209 23.56 -4.35 2.07
C ALA A 209 23.13 -5.39 1.01
N LYS A 210 23.63 -6.63 1.11
CA LYS A 210 23.25 -7.70 0.18
C LYS A 210 21.75 -7.96 0.23
N GLY A 211 21.07 -7.75 -0.90
CA GLY A 211 19.60 -7.87 -1.00
C GLY A 211 18.81 -6.70 -0.41
N ASN A 212 19.49 -5.68 0.15
CA ASN A 212 18.88 -4.49 0.74
C ASN A 212 19.29 -3.18 0.05
N LEU A 213 19.90 -3.26 -1.14
CA LEU A 213 20.16 -2.12 -2.02
C LEU A 213 19.09 -2.04 -3.10
N PHE A 214 18.62 -0.82 -3.37
CA PHE A 214 17.54 -0.54 -4.30
C PHE A 214 17.88 0.66 -5.17
N ALA A 215 17.17 0.79 -6.29
CA ALA A 215 17.12 2.00 -7.10
C ALA A 215 15.86 2.78 -6.74
N GLY A 216 16.00 4.03 -6.33
CA GLY A 216 14.89 4.97 -6.13
C GLY A 216 14.71 5.82 -7.38
N LEU A 217 13.57 5.72 -8.06
CA LEU A 217 13.18 6.58 -9.17
C LEU A 217 12.35 7.74 -8.60
N ALA A 218 12.74 8.99 -8.84
CA ALA A 218 12.01 10.14 -8.33
C ALA A 218 10.56 10.13 -8.82
N GLY A 219 9.62 10.31 -7.89
CA GLY A 219 8.20 10.43 -8.20
C GLY A 219 7.82 11.80 -8.77
N ASN A 220 8.58 12.84 -8.41
CA ASN A 220 8.46 14.18 -8.98
C ASN A 220 9.85 14.66 -9.42
N GLU A 221 10.04 14.80 -10.72
CA GLU A 221 11.32 15.20 -11.33
C GLU A 221 11.63 16.70 -11.15
N TYR A 222 10.63 17.51 -10.76
CA TYR A 222 10.74 18.95 -10.55
C TYR A 222 11.03 19.35 -9.11
N ALA A 223 11.22 18.37 -8.21
CA ALA A 223 11.59 18.66 -6.83
C ALA A 223 13.01 19.22 -6.76
N GLU A 224 13.19 20.33 -6.00
CA GLU A 224 14.50 20.95 -5.77
C GLU A 224 15.37 20.11 -4.81
N GLU A 225 14.71 19.44 -3.85
CA GLU A 225 15.35 18.56 -2.87
C GLU A 225 14.64 17.22 -2.80
N PHE A 226 15.39 16.16 -2.57
CA PHE A 226 14.87 14.80 -2.45
C PHE A 226 15.16 14.22 -1.06
N GLY A 227 14.15 13.64 -0.44
CA GLY A 227 14.23 12.94 0.84
C GLY A 227 13.65 11.54 0.81
N SER A 228 13.61 10.90 1.97
CA SER A 228 12.91 9.62 2.12
C SER A 228 11.43 9.77 1.78
N GLY A 229 10.90 8.88 0.95
CA GLY A 229 9.50 8.88 0.52
C GLY A 229 9.24 9.58 -0.82
N ASP A 230 10.21 10.27 -1.41
CA ASP A 230 10.07 10.95 -2.70
C ASP A 230 10.40 10.06 -3.91
N PHE A 231 10.85 8.84 -3.63
CA PHE A 231 11.27 7.88 -4.63
C PHE A 231 10.37 6.65 -4.70
N LEU A 232 10.15 6.16 -5.91
CA LEU A 232 9.59 4.84 -6.14
C LEU A 232 10.71 3.81 -6.08
N ILE A 233 10.65 2.92 -5.09
CA ILE A 233 11.70 1.95 -4.79
C ILE A 233 11.59 0.75 -5.73
N LYS A 234 12.69 0.43 -6.42
CA LYS A 234 12.80 -0.70 -7.34
C LYS A 234 13.99 -1.59 -6.98
N ASN A 235 13.78 -2.89 -7.07
CA ASN A 235 14.85 -3.87 -6.84
C ASN A 235 16.01 -3.65 -7.82
N ILE A 236 17.24 -3.84 -7.36
CA ILE A 236 18.39 -4.08 -8.22
C ILE A 236 18.41 -5.58 -8.50
N ILE A 237 18.16 -5.94 -9.78
CA ILE A 237 18.09 -7.35 -10.24
C ILE A 237 19.48 -7.88 -10.56
N GLY A 238 20.36 -7.03 -11.06
CA GLY A 238 21.71 -7.35 -11.40
C GLY A 238 22.57 -6.11 -11.63
N ALA A 239 23.87 -6.28 -11.53
CA ALA A 239 24.85 -5.23 -11.80
C ALA A 239 26.11 -5.85 -12.40
N ASP A 240 26.63 -5.26 -13.46
CA ASP A 240 27.77 -5.78 -14.21
C ASP A 240 28.91 -4.74 -14.21
N PRO A 241 30.02 -5.04 -13.56
CA PRO A 241 31.16 -4.13 -13.50
C PRO A 241 31.87 -3.92 -14.85
N ASP A 242 31.81 -4.91 -15.76
CA ASP A 242 32.50 -4.85 -17.05
C ASP A 242 31.80 -3.93 -18.03
N SER A 243 30.48 -4.04 -18.15
CA SER A 243 29.67 -3.12 -18.99
C SER A 243 29.32 -1.82 -18.27
N GLY A 244 29.43 -1.76 -16.94
CA GLY A 244 29.02 -0.65 -16.11
C GLY A 244 27.51 -0.50 -15.96
N ALA A 245 26.73 -1.52 -16.36
CA ALA A 245 25.27 -1.50 -16.36
C ALA A 245 24.67 -1.99 -15.03
N VAL A 246 23.47 -1.51 -14.71
CA VAL A 246 22.65 -1.98 -13.58
C VAL A 246 21.24 -2.29 -14.09
N VAL A 247 20.74 -3.48 -13.79
CA VAL A 247 19.37 -3.92 -14.14
C VAL A 247 18.47 -3.72 -12.94
N ILE A 248 17.35 -3.05 -13.13
CA ILE A 248 16.39 -2.75 -12.05
C ILE A 248 15.01 -3.33 -12.34
N GLY A 249 14.18 -3.50 -11.30
CA GLY A 249 12.79 -3.98 -11.39
C GLY A 249 11.80 -2.89 -11.78
N GLY A 250 12.17 -1.99 -12.69
CA GLY A 250 11.34 -0.89 -13.17
C GLY A 250 11.83 -0.40 -14.54
N LEU A 251 11.11 0.54 -15.12
CA LEU A 251 11.43 1.14 -16.42
C LEU A 251 11.92 2.59 -16.21
N PRO A 252 13.24 2.80 -16.05
CA PRO A 252 13.81 4.13 -15.90
C PRO A 252 13.74 4.91 -17.22
N ARG A 253 13.46 6.21 -17.14
CA ARG A 253 13.43 7.10 -18.30
C ARG A 253 14.66 8.00 -18.33
N VAL A 254 15.21 8.22 -19.50
CA VAL A 254 16.23 9.26 -19.69
C VAL A 254 15.65 10.61 -19.28
N GLY A 255 16.39 11.38 -18.48
CA GLY A 255 15.94 12.61 -17.86
C GLY A 255 15.37 12.45 -16.46
N GLN A 256 14.97 11.25 -16.06
CA GLN A 256 14.45 10.97 -14.70
C GLN A 256 15.57 11.01 -13.66
N THR A 257 15.27 11.52 -12.46
CA THR A 257 16.21 11.46 -11.33
C THR A 257 16.15 10.08 -10.67
N LEU A 258 17.34 9.53 -10.42
CA LEU A 258 17.53 8.28 -9.68
C LEU A 258 18.51 8.51 -8.52
N GLN A 259 18.20 7.94 -7.36
CA GLN A 259 19.13 7.85 -6.24
C GLN A 259 19.08 6.43 -5.67
N TYR A 260 20.25 5.83 -5.44
CA TYR A 260 20.31 4.52 -4.79
C TYR A 260 19.81 4.60 -3.36
N GLN A 261 19.28 3.50 -2.87
CA GLN A 261 18.62 3.42 -1.57
C GLN A 261 19.13 2.20 -0.82
N ILE A 262 19.17 2.30 0.50
CA ILE A 262 19.39 1.14 1.38
C ILE A 262 18.20 0.96 2.31
N ARG A 263 17.83 -0.29 2.53
CA ARG A 263 16.81 -0.70 3.49
C ARG A 263 17.47 -1.30 4.71
N SER A 264 17.18 -0.74 5.88
CA SER A 264 17.58 -1.31 7.16
C SER A 264 16.39 -1.28 8.12
N ARG A 265 16.47 -2.04 9.20
CA ARG A 265 15.47 -2.00 10.27
C ARG A 265 15.33 -0.58 10.83
N GLU A 266 16.44 0.07 11.09
CA GLU A 266 16.50 1.41 11.67
C GLU A 266 15.88 2.45 10.75
N SER A 267 16.22 2.41 9.46
CA SER A 267 15.63 3.33 8.47
C SER A 267 14.13 3.09 8.32
N ALA A 268 13.69 1.84 8.35
CA ALA A 268 12.28 1.49 8.21
C ALA A 268 11.45 1.91 9.44
N LEU A 269 11.98 1.76 10.65
CA LEU A 269 11.31 2.25 11.87
C LEU A 269 11.24 3.79 11.93
N ALA A 270 12.33 4.47 11.55
CA ALA A 270 12.36 5.93 11.48
C ALA A 270 11.37 6.47 10.43
N ASP A 271 11.28 5.79 9.28
CA ASP A 271 10.39 6.16 8.19
C ASP A 271 8.90 6.05 8.58
N LEU A 272 8.50 5.05 9.38
CA LEU A 272 7.13 4.91 9.86
C LEU A 272 6.62 6.17 10.56
N GLY A 273 7.42 6.73 11.47
CA GLY A 273 7.07 7.96 12.19
C GLY A 273 6.89 9.17 11.27
N ARG A 274 7.71 9.27 10.22
CA ARG A 274 7.62 10.31 9.19
C ARG A 274 6.41 10.08 8.28
N ALA A 275 6.30 8.87 7.74
CA ALA A 275 5.31 8.52 6.72
C ALA A 275 3.87 8.62 7.23
N PHE A 276 3.62 8.29 8.50
CA PHE A 276 2.27 8.37 9.08
C PHE A 276 1.92 9.75 9.67
N LYS A 277 2.73 10.81 9.41
CA LYS A 277 2.35 12.19 9.77
C LYS A 277 1.03 12.64 9.13
N PRO A 278 0.71 12.34 7.84
CA PRO A 278 -0.60 12.67 7.29
C PRO A 278 -1.75 12.01 8.05
N ALA A 279 -1.61 10.73 8.41
CA ALA A 279 -2.58 10.02 9.26
C ALA A 279 -2.74 10.70 10.63
N ALA A 280 -1.63 11.08 11.28
CA ALA A 280 -1.65 11.79 12.56
C ALA A 280 -2.35 13.16 12.46
N LYS A 281 -2.10 13.92 11.38
CA LYS A 281 -2.80 15.19 11.11
C LYS A 281 -4.31 14.99 10.90
N ALA A 282 -4.70 13.89 10.27
CA ALA A 282 -6.10 13.54 10.07
C ALA A 282 -6.80 13.00 11.34
N LYS A 283 -6.08 12.66 12.42
CA LYS A 283 -6.57 11.97 13.63
C LYS A 283 -7.93 12.47 14.15
N LYS A 284 -8.13 13.79 14.23
CA LYS A 284 -9.37 14.37 14.75
C LYS A 284 -10.57 14.12 13.82
N ARG A 285 -10.33 14.03 12.51
CA ARG A 285 -11.33 13.84 11.45
C ARG A 285 -11.43 12.37 11.01
N ALA A 286 -10.44 11.55 11.33
CA ALA A 286 -10.39 10.14 10.97
C ALA A 286 -11.56 9.38 11.60
N VAL A 287 -12.19 8.53 10.80
CA VAL A 287 -13.25 7.62 11.24
C VAL A 287 -12.75 6.17 11.31
N ALA A 288 -11.92 5.76 10.36
CA ALA A 288 -11.34 4.42 10.27
C ALA A 288 -10.09 4.45 9.37
N ALA A 289 -9.33 3.37 9.35
CA ALA A 289 -8.24 3.20 8.41
C ALA A 289 -8.08 1.75 7.94
N LEU A 290 -7.51 1.59 6.74
CA LEU A 290 -6.96 0.33 6.27
C LEU A 290 -5.44 0.40 6.28
N LEU A 291 -4.78 -0.73 6.52
CA LEU A 291 -3.33 -0.87 6.47
C LEU A 291 -2.95 -2.03 5.56
N PHE A 292 -2.16 -1.74 4.54
CA PHE A 292 -1.58 -2.70 3.61
C PHE A 292 -0.07 -2.74 3.88
N SER A 293 0.41 -3.81 4.49
CA SER A 293 1.82 -3.96 4.84
C SER A 293 2.44 -5.05 3.98
N CYS A 294 3.59 -4.77 3.37
CA CYS A 294 4.29 -5.76 2.56
C CYS A 294 4.63 -7.02 3.37
N VAL A 295 4.46 -8.20 2.78
CA VAL A 295 4.85 -9.49 3.40
C VAL A 295 6.35 -9.55 3.78
N GLY A 296 7.19 -8.70 3.19
CA GLY A 296 8.59 -8.53 3.57
C GLY A 296 8.81 -7.62 4.78
N ARG A 297 7.75 -7.18 5.45
CA ARG A 297 7.77 -6.40 6.70
C ARG A 297 7.36 -7.29 7.88
N GLY A 298 6.83 -6.71 8.92
CA GLY A 298 6.38 -7.46 10.09
C GLY A 298 7.54 -7.88 11.01
N GLU A 299 7.22 -8.72 11.98
CA GLU A 299 8.14 -9.11 13.07
C GLU A 299 9.46 -9.70 12.57
N ASN A 300 9.44 -10.53 11.55
CA ASN A 300 10.64 -11.16 11.01
C ASN A 300 11.69 -10.14 10.51
N PHE A 301 11.25 -9.04 9.93
CA PHE A 301 12.15 -7.99 9.47
C PHE A 301 12.51 -7.02 10.61
N PHE A 302 11.52 -6.59 11.39
CA PHE A 302 11.75 -5.56 12.42
C PHE A 302 12.29 -6.14 13.73
N GLY A 303 12.09 -7.42 14.02
CA GLY A 303 12.43 -8.07 15.30
C GLY A 303 11.62 -7.52 16.48
N VAL A 304 10.49 -6.88 16.20
CA VAL A 304 9.50 -6.39 17.16
C VAL A 304 8.10 -6.74 16.65
N GLU A 305 7.17 -6.97 17.56
CA GLU A 305 5.80 -7.32 17.22
C GLU A 305 5.03 -6.14 16.63
N SER A 306 4.28 -6.39 15.58
CA SER A 306 3.28 -5.48 15.00
C SER A 306 3.79 -4.05 14.74
N PRO A 307 4.94 -3.85 14.08
CA PRO A 307 5.58 -2.54 13.99
C PRO A 307 4.74 -1.52 13.21
N ASP A 308 4.20 -1.91 12.06
CA ASP A 308 3.43 -1.02 11.18
C ASP A 308 2.06 -0.70 11.80
N ALA A 309 1.37 -1.73 12.31
CA ALA A 309 0.06 -1.59 12.92
C ALA A 309 0.11 -0.78 14.22
N SER A 310 1.09 -1.03 15.08
CA SER A 310 1.26 -0.29 16.34
C SER A 310 1.60 1.18 16.10
N GLN A 311 2.42 1.49 15.09
CA GLN A 311 2.75 2.86 14.72
C GLN A 311 1.54 3.61 14.15
N LEU A 312 0.75 2.98 13.28
CA LEU A 312 -0.49 3.57 12.77
C LEU A 312 -1.50 3.80 13.92
N ARG A 313 -1.61 2.84 14.84
CA ARG A 313 -2.41 2.97 16.06
C ARG A 313 -1.99 4.17 16.91
N SER A 314 -0.69 4.38 17.06
CA SER A 314 -0.15 5.55 17.79
C SER A 314 -0.54 6.86 17.09
N ALA A 315 -0.47 6.90 15.77
CA ALA A 315 -0.83 8.06 14.97
C ALA A 315 -2.33 8.41 15.05
N LEU A 316 -3.21 7.40 14.97
CA LEU A 316 -4.66 7.57 14.90
C LEU A 316 -5.38 7.48 16.25
N GLY A 317 -4.75 6.93 17.29
CA GLY A 317 -5.37 6.62 18.57
C GLY A 317 -6.31 5.40 18.46
N ARG A 318 -7.49 5.47 19.08
CA ARG A 318 -8.44 4.33 19.13
C ARG A 318 -9.36 4.24 17.91
N LYS A 319 -8.93 4.73 16.74
CA LYS A 319 -9.71 4.56 15.51
C LYS A 319 -9.63 3.12 15.03
N PRO A 320 -10.73 2.54 14.49
CA PRO A 320 -10.71 1.19 13.96
C PRO A 320 -9.72 1.06 12.80
N VAL A 321 -8.94 -0.01 12.81
CA VAL A 321 -7.98 -0.35 11.73
C VAL A 321 -8.19 -1.80 11.35
N ALA A 322 -8.28 -2.08 10.06
CA ALA A 322 -8.18 -3.43 9.50
C ALA A 322 -7.20 -3.44 8.33
N GLY A 323 -6.71 -4.59 7.94
CA GLY A 323 -5.77 -4.68 6.83
C GLY A 323 -5.21 -6.08 6.63
N PHE A 324 -4.24 -6.17 5.75
CA PHE A 324 -3.60 -7.44 5.43
C PHE A 324 -2.13 -7.27 5.01
N PHE A 325 -1.38 -8.37 5.07
CA PHE A 325 -0.04 -8.44 4.50
C PHE A 325 -0.12 -8.64 2.99
N SER A 326 0.36 -7.64 2.24
CA SER A 326 0.28 -7.54 0.78
C SER A 326 1.56 -7.99 0.08
N ALA A 327 1.44 -8.49 -1.14
CA ALA A 327 2.57 -8.80 -2.02
C ALA A 327 3.17 -7.54 -2.66
N ALA A 328 2.34 -6.53 -2.83
CA ALA A 328 2.72 -5.17 -3.24
C ALA A 328 1.66 -4.18 -2.77
N GLU A 329 1.99 -2.92 -2.68
CA GLU A 329 1.14 -1.85 -2.16
C GLU A 329 0.88 -0.78 -3.24
N ILE A 330 -0.27 -0.12 -3.16
CA ILE A 330 -0.68 0.95 -4.06
C ILE A 330 -0.76 2.24 -3.26
N ALA A 331 -0.02 3.26 -3.66
CA ALA A 331 -0.09 4.58 -3.03
C ALA A 331 0.46 5.68 -3.95
N PRO A 332 0.10 6.94 -3.73
CA PRO A 332 0.74 8.06 -4.42
C PRO A 332 2.21 8.26 -3.98
N VAL A 333 3.07 8.58 -4.93
CA VAL A 333 4.43 9.09 -4.72
C VAL A 333 4.70 10.23 -5.69
N GLY A 334 5.12 11.39 -5.20
CA GLY A 334 5.35 12.55 -6.06
C GLY A 334 4.10 13.05 -6.81
N GLY A 335 2.90 12.73 -6.32
CA GLY A 335 1.63 13.11 -6.97
C GLY A 335 1.11 12.11 -8.01
N THR A 336 1.81 11.00 -8.23
CA THR A 336 1.42 9.93 -9.18
C THR A 336 1.17 8.64 -8.42
N THR A 337 0.13 7.91 -8.78
CA THR A 337 -0.16 6.60 -8.19
C THR A 337 0.81 5.55 -8.71
N ALA A 338 1.40 4.78 -7.80
CA ALA A 338 2.41 3.79 -8.16
C ALA A 338 2.25 2.48 -7.37
N LEU A 339 2.83 1.42 -7.93
CA LEU A 339 3.00 0.14 -7.27
C LEU A 339 4.31 0.13 -6.49
N HIS A 340 4.20 -0.09 -5.18
CA HIS A 340 5.29 -0.14 -4.24
C HIS A 340 5.62 -1.58 -3.85
N GLY A 341 6.85 -1.81 -3.43
CA GLY A 341 7.27 -2.99 -2.70
C GLY A 341 7.93 -2.60 -1.38
N TYR A 342 7.97 -3.51 -0.42
CA TYR A 342 8.57 -3.32 0.90
C TYR A 342 7.95 -2.19 1.74
N THR A 343 6.79 -1.72 1.35
CA THR A 343 6.11 -0.52 1.87
C THR A 343 5.00 -0.90 2.84
N ALA A 344 4.65 0.00 3.76
CA ALA A 344 3.38 -0.05 4.48
C ALA A 344 2.54 1.15 4.07
N VAL A 345 1.35 0.88 3.53
CA VAL A 345 0.41 1.91 3.06
C VAL A 345 -0.78 1.97 4.01
N ALA A 346 -0.99 3.12 4.64
CA ALA A 346 -2.20 3.42 5.38
C ALA A 346 -3.17 4.23 4.51
N ALA A 347 -4.42 3.81 4.46
CA ALA A 347 -5.53 4.49 3.81
C ALA A 347 -6.53 4.96 4.88
N VAL A 348 -6.46 6.23 5.28
CA VAL A 348 -7.28 6.78 6.36
C VAL A 348 -8.54 7.41 5.77
N PHE A 349 -9.72 6.91 6.17
CA PHE A 349 -10.99 7.56 5.90
C PHE A 349 -11.20 8.68 6.91
N ALA A 350 -11.33 9.91 6.44
CA ALA A 350 -11.47 11.09 7.26
C ALA A 350 -12.67 11.95 6.79
N VAL A 351 -13.35 12.61 7.70
CA VAL A 351 -14.35 13.62 7.36
C VAL A 351 -13.66 14.79 6.67
N LYS A 352 -14.21 15.26 5.54
CA LYS A 352 -13.68 16.41 4.79
C LYS A 352 -13.50 17.65 5.68
N GLY A 353 -12.38 18.32 5.53
CA GLY A 353 -12.14 19.60 6.17
C GLY A 353 -13.10 20.65 5.59
N GLY A 354 -14.04 21.13 6.40
CA GLY A 354 -15.06 22.14 6.03
C GLY A 354 -16.50 21.78 6.38
N ALA A 355 -16.79 20.52 6.71
CA ALA A 355 -18.14 20.05 7.09
C ALA A 355 -18.34 19.91 8.62
N VAL A 356 -17.65 20.67 9.45
CA VAL A 356 -18.07 20.82 10.84
C VAL A 356 -19.14 21.92 10.89
N GLY A 357 -20.29 21.60 10.33
CA GLY A 357 -21.52 22.32 10.64
C GLY A 357 -21.82 22.08 12.12
N SER A 358 -21.81 23.13 12.88
CA SER A 358 -22.29 23.21 14.25
C SER A 358 -23.69 22.57 14.37
N ALA A 359 -23.74 21.29 14.72
CA ALA A 359 -24.95 20.75 15.36
C ALA A 359 -24.84 21.12 16.85
N LYS A 360 -25.62 22.10 17.24
CA LYS A 360 -25.95 22.39 18.63
C LYS A 360 -26.73 21.22 19.22
#